data_082b47fe637c2c3a62d73e0db55ab521
#
_entry.id   082b47fe637c2c3a62d73e0db55ab521
#
_cell.length_a   1.000
_cell.length_b   1.000
_cell.length_c   1.000
_cell.angle_alpha   90.00
_cell.angle_beta   90.00
_cell.angle_gamma   90.00
#
_symmetry.space_group_name_H-M   'P 1'
#
loop_
_entity.id
_entity.type
_entity.pdbx_description
1 polymer ?
#
loop_
_entity_poly.entity_id
_entity_poly.type
_entity_poly.pdbx_seq_one_letter_code
_entity_poly.pdbx_strand_id
1 'polypeptide(L)'
;MTFIPRRSFVAITGAALVVPNSLLGSQRQQSEVPPLVDQVPAMLDHILLGCNDLEHGIAFVEQHTGVRAASGGVHPGRGTQNALLSLGTRRYLEIIAPDPQQTSSSSELPAKLKKLSEPRLVGWAAHPGDLQVLAADLARAGVAAEGPTPGSRKRPDGSVLHWKTVNLKDDANGMLPFFIEWSADSPHPSSDAPSGCQLLRFELLSPDPAALDKQITLLNLKAPLAKNPDPQLHAVISGHKGKLDVAS
;
A
#
# COMPACT_ATOMS: atom_id res chain seq x y z
N MET A 1 -77.85 -51.51 -31.61
CA MET A 1 -78.47 -52.11 -30.41
C MET A 1 -77.39 -52.45 -29.45
N THR A 2 -77.32 -51.73 -28.33
CA THR A 2 -77.15 -52.32 -27.04
C THR A 2 -76.77 -51.25 -25.99
N PHE A 3 -77.43 -51.28 -24.96
CA PHE A 3 -77.63 -50.38 -23.81
C PHE A 3 -76.39 -49.85 -23.11
N ILE A 4 -76.46 -48.56 -22.66
CA ILE A 4 -75.70 -47.92 -21.65
C ILE A 4 -76.36 -48.12 -20.28
N PRO A 5 -75.64 -48.29 -19.21
CA PRO A 5 -76.07 -47.82 -17.88
C PRO A 5 -75.22 -46.75 -17.31
N ARG A 6 -75.86 -45.71 -16.80
CA ARG A 6 -75.33 -44.63 -15.92
C ARG A 6 -74.81 -45.17 -14.60
N ARG A 7 -73.72 -44.71 -14.14
CA ARG A 7 -73.33 -44.84 -12.73
C ARG A 7 -72.93 -43.46 -12.14
N SER A 8 -73.50 -43.28 -10.96
CA SER A 8 -73.53 -42.08 -10.14
C SER A 8 -72.17 -41.62 -9.65
N PHE A 9 -71.96 -40.31 -9.62
CA PHE A 9 -70.81 -39.65 -8.96
C PHE A 9 -71.11 -39.50 -7.45
N VAL A 10 -70.20 -39.97 -6.65
CA VAL A 10 -70.08 -39.61 -5.21
C VAL A 10 -69.02 -38.55 -5.08
N ALA A 11 -69.42 -37.38 -4.63
CA ALA A 11 -68.53 -36.31 -4.31
C ALA A 11 -67.84 -36.55 -2.91
N ILE A 12 -66.54 -36.62 -2.90
CA ILE A 12 -65.74 -36.61 -1.67
C ILE A 12 -65.10 -35.25 -1.55
N THR A 13 -65.54 -34.48 -0.57
CA THR A 13 -64.97 -33.23 -0.13
C THR A 13 -63.71 -33.49 0.65
N GLY A 14 -62.52 -33.29 0.06
CA GLY A 14 -61.25 -33.33 0.73
C GLY A 14 -60.86 -31.93 1.20
N ALA A 15 -60.74 -31.75 2.50
CA ALA A 15 -60.21 -30.53 3.12
C ALA A 15 -58.70 -30.44 2.86
N ALA A 16 -58.25 -29.41 2.17
CA ALA A 16 -56.83 -29.10 1.98
C ALA A 16 -56.30 -28.36 3.23
N LEU A 17 -55.43 -29.01 3.95
CA LEU A 17 -54.58 -28.37 4.98
C LEU A 17 -53.53 -27.49 4.29
N VAL A 18 -53.67 -26.17 4.41
CA VAL A 18 -52.61 -25.20 4.03
C VAL A 18 -51.57 -25.16 5.14
N VAL A 19 -50.36 -25.68 4.87
CA VAL A 19 -49.18 -25.51 5.70
C VAL A 19 -48.47 -24.24 5.25
N PRO A 20 -48.23 -23.24 6.11
CA PRO A 20 -47.45 -22.09 5.70
C PRO A 20 -45.99 -22.49 5.65
N ASN A 21 -45.42 -22.45 4.46
CA ASN A 21 -43.99 -22.68 4.20
C ASN A 21 -43.22 -21.41 4.54
N SER A 22 -42.83 -21.21 5.80
CA SER A 22 -41.92 -20.16 6.21
C SER A 22 -40.46 -20.55 5.85
N LEU A 23 -40.12 -20.32 4.59
CA LEU A 23 -38.73 -20.28 4.16
C LEU A 23 -38.05 -19.03 4.75
N LEU A 24 -37.44 -19.19 5.93
CA LEU A 24 -36.43 -18.30 6.42
C LEU A 24 -35.21 -18.40 5.49
N GLY A 25 -35.23 -17.60 4.43
CA GLY A 25 -34.07 -17.34 3.63
C GLY A 25 -33.06 -16.55 4.48
N SER A 26 -32.05 -17.25 5.04
CA SER A 26 -30.83 -16.59 5.53
C SER A 26 -30.18 -15.90 4.35
N GLN A 27 -30.46 -14.62 4.17
CA GLN A 27 -29.63 -13.76 3.34
C GLN A 27 -28.25 -13.74 3.99
N ARG A 28 -27.33 -14.52 3.42
CA ARG A 28 -25.90 -14.26 3.61
C ARG A 28 -25.67 -12.83 3.13
N GLN A 29 -25.47 -11.91 4.07
CA GLN A 29 -24.83 -10.64 3.78
C GLN A 29 -23.50 -10.98 3.12
N GLN A 30 -23.45 -10.95 1.79
CA GLN A 30 -22.20 -10.83 1.08
C GLN A 30 -21.64 -9.49 1.52
N SER A 31 -20.61 -9.51 2.34
CA SER A 31 -19.80 -8.34 2.59
C SER A 31 -19.28 -7.91 1.22
N GLU A 32 -19.84 -6.84 0.66
CA GLU A 32 -19.29 -6.19 -0.51
C GLU A 32 -17.86 -5.77 -0.15
N VAL A 33 -16.90 -6.49 -0.70
CA VAL A 33 -15.50 -6.06 -0.68
C VAL A 33 -15.47 -4.77 -1.51
N PRO A 34 -15.10 -3.62 -0.95
CA PRO A 34 -15.03 -2.38 -1.71
C PRO A 34 -14.17 -2.58 -2.97
N PRO A 35 -14.51 -1.93 -4.09
CA PRO A 35 -13.72 -2.06 -5.29
C PRO A 35 -12.26 -1.71 -5.00
N LEU A 36 -11.33 -2.51 -5.51
CA LEU A 36 -9.87 -2.44 -5.26
C LEU A 36 -9.26 -1.04 -5.50
N VAL A 37 -9.94 -0.21 -6.27
CA VAL A 37 -9.47 1.15 -6.64
C VAL A 37 -9.42 2.10 -5.43
N ASP A 38 -10.24 1.90 -4.41
CA ASP A 38 -10.31 2.76 -3.22
C ASP A 38 -9.38 2.29 -2.07
N GLN A 39 -8.59 1.23 -2.29
CA GLN A 39 -7.74 0.64 -1.25
C GLN A 39 -6.28 1.09 -1.31
N VAL A 40 -5.93 1.99 -2.23
CA VAL A 40 -4.57 2.54 -2.38
C VAL A 40 -4.65 4.04 -2.64
N PRO A 41 -3.87 4.88 -1.92
CA PRO A 41 -3.85 6.32 -2.15
C PRO A 41 -3.53 6.63 -3.62
N ALA A 42 -4.30 7.53 -4.25
CA ALA A 42 -4.08 7.89 -5.65
C ALA A 42 -2.70 8.49 -5.91
N MET A 43 -2.18 9.27 -4.94
CA MET A 43 -0.86 9.92 -5.01
C MET A 43 0.28 9.06 -4.46
N LEU A 44 0.05 7.78 -4.16
CA LEU A 44 1.14 6.91 -3.70
C LEU A 44 2.18 6.73 -4.80
N ASP A 45 3.43 7.08 -4.49
CA ASP A 45 4.61 6.84 -5.33
C ASP A 45 5.25 5.49 -4.98
N HIS A 46 5.61 5.30 -3.72
CA HIS A 46 6.17 4.04 -3.26
C HIS A 46 5.97 3.81 -1.75
N ILE A 47 6.09 2.56 -1.36
CA ILE A 47 6.12 2.14 0.04
C ILE A 47 7.52 1.64 0.38
N LEU A 48 7.96 1.87 1.63
CA LEU A 48 9.29 1.50 2.11
C LEU A 48 9.19 0.29 3.02
N LEU A 49 9.84 -0.81 2.62
CA LEU A 49 10.06 -1.99 3.45
C LEU A 49 11.47 -1.91 4.05
N GLY A 50 11.54 -1.57 5.33
CA GLY A 50 12.81 -1.53 6.06
C GLY A 50 13.28 -2.92 6.47
N CYS A 51 14.56 -3.17 6.40
CA CYS A 51 15.21 -4.38 6.90
C CYS A 51 16.63 -4.09 7.42
N ASN A 52 17.17 -4.98 8.24
CA ASN A 52 18.52 -4.85 8.76
C ASN A 52 19.62 -5.28 7.78
N ASP A 53 19.25 -6.11 6.81
CA ASP A 53 20.10 -6.60 5.72
C ASP A 53 19.31 -6.60 4.41
N LEU A 54 19.93 -6.09 3.33
CA LEU A 54 19.22 -5.91 2.06
C LEU A 54 18.85 -7.25 1.42
N GLU A 55 19.77 -8.22 1.44
CA GLU A 55 19.52 -9.53 0.86
C GLU A 55 18.43 -10.30 1.60
N HIS A 56 18.39 -10.16 2.94
CA HIS A 56 17.29 -10.69 3.75
C HIS A 56 15.95 -10.08 3.33
N GLY A 57 15.87 -8.75 3.15
CA GLY A 57 14.65 -8.09 2.69
C GLY A 57 14.21 -8.54 1.29
N ILE A 58 15.17 -8.70 0.35
CA ILE A 58 14.91 -9.23 -1.00
C ILE A 58 14.37 -10.65 -0.93
N ALA A 59 15.03 -11.55 -0.18
CA ALA A 59 14.61 -12.93 -0.02
C ALA A 59 13.22 -13.06 0.62
N PHE A 60 12.93 -12.23 1.61
CA PHE A 60 11.62 -12.16 2.26
C PHE A 60 10.51 -11.83 1.25
N VAL A 61 10.69 -10.80 0.42
CA VAL A 61 9.70 -10.43 -0.61
C VAL A 61 9.56 -11.52 -1.67
N GLU A 62 10.67 -12.07 -2.16
CA GLU A 62 10.69 -13.15 -3.16
C GLU A 62 9.99 -14.43 -2.67
N GLN A 63 10.19 -14.78 -1.40
CA GLN A 63 9.55 -15.96 -0.80
C GLN A 63 8.02 -15.87 -0.84
N HIS A 64 7.44 -14.70 -0.58
CA HIS A 64 6.00 -14.49 -0.51
C HIS A 64 5.36 -14.21 -1.87
N THR A 65 6.06 -13.45 -2.72
CA THR A 65 5.49 -13.00 -4.00
C THR A 65 5.94 -13.85 -5.19
N GLY A 66 7.10 -14.49 -5.09
CA GLY A 66 7.77 -15.19 -6.19
C GLY A 66 8.53 -14.26 -7.12
N VAL A 67 8.62 -12.95 -6.82
CA VAL A 67 9.35 -11.98 -7.63
C VAL A 67 10.51 -11.40 -6.83
N ARG A 68 11.73 -11.55 -7.38
CA ARG A 68 12.94 -11.01 -6.78
C ARG A 68 13.11 -9.54 -7.14
N ALA A 69 13.29 -8.69 -6.14
CA ALA A 69 13.60 -7.27 -6.33
C ALA A 69 15.03 -7.12 -6.92
N ALA A 70 15.22 -6.09 -7.74
CA ALA A 70 16.53 -5.76 -8.30
C ALA A 70 17.23 -4.68 -7.47
N SER A 71 18.58 -4.75 -7.40
CA SER A 71 19.36 -3.71 -6.74
C SER A 71 19.08 -2.35 -7.36
N GLY A 72 18.73 -1.40 -6.51
CA GLY A 72 18.50 0.00 -6.90
C GLY A 72 19.75 0.85 -6.80
N GLY A 73 20.63 0.55 -5.85
CA GLY A 73 21.88 1.26 -5.59
C GLY A 73 22.02 1.77 -4.15
N VAL A 74 22.96 2.68 -3.96
CA VAL A 74 23.25 3.30 -2.66
C VAL A 74 22.77 4.74 -2.62
N HIS A 75 22.46 5.23 -1.43
CA HIS A 75 22.13 6.63 -1.17
C HIS A 75 23.36 7.32 -0.56
N PRO A 76 24.16 8.07 -1.35
CA PRO A 76 25.39 8.68 -0.87
C PRO A 76 25.16 9.60 0.33
N GLY A 77 25.95 9.43 1.39
CA GLY A 77 25.86 10.23 2.61
C GLY A 77 24.64 9.96 3.49
N ARG A 78 23.69 9.09 3.06
CA ARG A 78 22.52 8.71 3.87
C ARG A 78 22.69 7.38 4.59
N GLY A 79 23.74 6.61 4.28
CA GLY A 79 24.08 5.35 4.94
C GLY A 79 23.09 4.21 4.64
N THR A 80 22.38 4.29 3.55
CA THR A 80 21.40 3.27 3.11
C THR A 80 21.63 2.82 1.67
N GLN A 81 21.18 1.62 1.38
CA GLN A 81 21.07 1.01 0.06
C GLN A 81 19.69 0.44 -0.14
N ASN A 82 19.30 0.18 -1.39
CA ASN A 82 17.97 -0.33 -1.68
C ASN A 82 17.90 -1.35 -2.81
N ALA A 83 16.78 -2.07 -2.85
CA ALA A 83 16.32 -2.87 -3.97
C ALA A 83 14.87 -2.50 -4.30
N LEU A 84 14.49 -2.61 -5.56
CA LEU A 84 13.24 -2.12 -6.09
C LEU A 84 12.42 -3.23 -6.75
N LEU A 85 11.10 -3.15 -6.59
CA LEU A 85 10.13 -4.03 -7.21
C LEU A 85 8.93 -3.20 -7.69
N SER A 86 8.57 -3.33 -8.98
CA SER A 86 7.42 -2.62 -9.53
C SER A 86 6.11 -3.14 -8.95
N LEU A 87 5.24 -2.24 -8.53
CA LEU A 87 3.88 -2.51 -8.07
C LEU A 87 2.81 -2.02 -9.07
N GLY A 88 3.22 -1.79 -10.31
CA GLY A 88 2.40 -1.25 -11.37
C GLY A 88 2.83 0.14 -11.81
N THR A 89 2.01 0.78 -12.65
CA THR A 89 2.33 2.09 -13.23
C THR A 89 2.55 3.14 -12.12
N ARG A 90 3.74 3.77 -12.14
CA ARG A 90 4.15 4.82 -11.19
C ARG A 90 4.01 4.42 -9.72
N ARG A 91 4.22 3.13 -9.40
CA ARG A 91 4.27 2.62 -8.03
C ARG A 91 5.32 1.55 -7.89
N TYR A 92 6.05 1.57 -6.78
CA TYR A 92 7.04 0.52 -6.49
C TYR A 92 7.17 0.26 -4.99
N LEU A 93 7.73 -0.91 -4.67
CA LEU A 93 8.24 -1.24 -3.34
C LEU A 93 9.72 -0.90 -3.32
N GLU A 94 10.14 -0.09 -2.34
CA GLU A 94 11.53 0.12 -2.00
C GLU A 94 11.89 -0.74 -0.79
N ILE A 95 12.73 -1.74 -0.98
CA ILE A 95 13.36 -2.48 0.12
C ILE A 95 14.60 -1.71 0.51
N ILE A 96 14.64 -1.18 1.74
CA ILE A 96 15.71 -0.30 2.21
C ILE A 96 16.44 -0.91 3.39
N ALA A 97 17.77 -0.90 3.33
CA ALA A 97 18.66 -1.44 4.36
C ALA A 97 19.84 -0.50 4.63
N PRO A 98 20.54 -0.66 5.77
CA PRO A 98 21.81 0.00 5.99
C PRO A 98 22.81 -0.38 4.90
N ASP A 99 23.61 0.60 4.46
CA ASP A 99 24.77 0.31 3.60
C ASP A 99 25.98 0.01 4.47
N PRO A 100 26.52 -1.23 4.43
CA PRO A 100 27.66 -1.60 5.26
C PRO A 100 28.97 -0.86 4.89
N GLN A 101 29.03 -0.26 3.70
CA GLN A 101 30.19 0.48 3.23
C GLN A 101 30.19 1.94 3.69
N GLN A 102 29.06 2.49 4.11
CA GLN A 102 28.95 3.85 4.63
C GLN A 102 28.99 3.85 6.16
N THR A 103 30.13 4.27 6.73
CA THR A 103 30.33 4.30 8.19
C THR A 103 29.73 5.55 8.86
N SER A 104 29.45 6.59 8.09
CA SER A 104 28.82 7.85 8.54
C SER A 104 27.54 8.10 7.76
N SER A 105 26.56 8.71 8.42
CA SER A 105 25.28 9.05 7.82
C SER A 105 24.77 10.37 8.39
N SER A 106 24.17 11.19 7.53
CA SER A 106 23.42 12.39 7.92
C SER A 106 22.00 12.07 8.42
N SER A 107 21.61 10.78 8.42
CA SER A 107 20.29 10.30 8.78
C SER A 107 20.35 9.29 9.92
N GLU A 108 19.33 9.28 10.78
CA GLU A 108 19.14 8.25 11.81
C GLU A 108 18.58 6.93 11.27
N LEU A 109 18.08 6.93 10.04
CA LEU A 109 17.40 5.79 9.45
C LEU A 109 18.25 4.51 9.47
N PRO A 110 19.55 4.51 9.09
CA PRO A 110 20.38 3.31 9.14
C PRO A 110 20.44 2.68 10.54
N ALA A 111 20.52 3.51 11.59
CA ALA A 111 20.55 3.03 12.96
C ALA A 111 19.20 2.43 13.40
N LYS A 112 18.09 2.95 12.91
CA LYS A 112 16.75 2.39 13.14
C LYS A 112 16.60 1.06 12.40
N LEU A 113 17.01 0.98 11.13
CA LEU A 113 16.94 -0.24 10.31
C LEU A 113 17.77 -1.40 10.90
N LYS A 114 18.97 -1.12 11.41
CA LYS A 114 19.84 -2.13 12.07
C LYS A 114 19.16 -2.84 13.25
N LYS A 115 18.17 -2.22 13.88
CA LYS A 115 17.45 -2.77 15.04
C LYS A 115 16.28 -3.67 14.67
N LEU A 116 15.92 -3.73 13.39
CA LEU A 116 14.80 -4.56 12.94
C LEU A 116 15.20 -6.03 12.98
N SER A 117 14.36 -6.85 13.61
CA SER A 117 14.49 -8.32 13.59
C SER A 117 13.93 -8.92 12.32
N GLU A 118 12.85 -8.31 11.78
CA GLU A 118 12.15 -8.77 10.57
C GLU A 118 11.85 -7.57 9.66
N PRO A 119 11.72 -7.79 8.33
CA PRO A 119 11.30 -6.76 7.40
C PRO A 119 9.91 -6.23 7.74
N ARG A 120 9.74 -4.89 7.75
CA ARG A 120 8.47 -4.21 8.05
C ARG A 120 8.35 -2.91 7.30
N LEU A 121 7.13 -2.38 7.16
CA LEU A 121 6.93 -1.04 6.61
C LEU A 121 7.54 0.01 7.55
N VAL A 122 8.24 0.98 6.98
CA VAL A 122 8.91 2.06 7.73
C VAL A 122 8.52 3.45 7.23
N GLY A 123 7.68 3.54 6.20
CA GLY A 123 7.21 4.79 5.63
C GLY A 123 6.66 4.62 4.22
N TRP A 124 6.27 5.73 3.63
CA TRP A 124 5.78 5.80 2.26
C TRP A 124 5.99 7.18 1.66
N ALA A 125 5.99 7.25 0.34
CA ALA A 125 6.12 8.48 -0.41
C ALA A 125 4.86 8.78 -1.22
N ALA A 126 4.53 10.07 -1.30
CA ALA A 126 3.49 10.57 -2.19
C ALA A 126 4.09 11.48 -3.26
N HIS A 127 3.51 11.45 -4.48
CA HIS A 127 3.91 12.33 -5.59
C HIS A 127 2.86 13.42 -5.79
N PRO A 128 3.05 14.64 -5.29
CA PRO A 128 2.23 15.80 -5.66
C PRO A 128 2.57 16.23 -7.11
N GLY A 129 1.72 17.05 -7.68
CA GLY A 129 1.99 17.58 -9.02
C GLY A 129 3.22 18.50 -9.08
N ASP A 130 3.44 19.30 -8.03
CA ASP A 130 4.52 20.29 -7.95
C ASP A 130 4.94 20.46 -6.48
N LEU A 131 6.21 20.16 -6.18
CA LEU A 131 6.75 20.25 -4.82
C LEU A 131 6.94 21.69 -4.33
N GLN A 132 7.13 22.66 -5.21
CA GLN A 132 7.24 24.07 -4.81
C GLN A 132 5.88 24.59 -4.33
N VAL A 133 4.83 24.26 -5.08
CA VAL A 133 3.44 24.60 -4.70
C VAL A 133 3.10 23.92 -3.38
N LEU A 134 3.39 22.61 -3.24
CA LEU A 134 3.15 21.89 -1.99
C LEU A 134 3.87 22.53 -0.80
N ALA A 135 5.16 22.85 -0.94
CA ALA A 135 5.94 23.45 0.15
C ALA A 135 5.37 24.81 0.60
N ALA A 136 4.92 25.63 -0.38
CA ALA A 136 4.24 26.89 -0.07
C ALA A 136 2.88 26.67 0.63
N ASP A 137 2.12 25.66 0.23
CA ASP A 137 0.83 25.31 0.84
C ASP A 137 1.00 24.81 2.27
N LEU A 138 1.98 23.95 2.52
CA LEU A 138 2.33 23.46 3.86
C LEU A 138 2.73 24.62 4.78
N ALA A 139 3.57 25.54 4.29
CA ALA A 139 3.99 26.71 5.06
C ALA A 139 2.79 27.62 5.41
N ARG A 140 1.87 27.84 4.46
CA ARG A 140 0.63 28.62 4.72
C ARG A 140 -0.30 27.93 5.72
N ALA A 141 -0.32 26.61 5.72
CA ALA A 141 -1.09 25.81 6.66
C ALA A 141 -0.40 25.65 8.03
N GLY A 142 0.81 26.20 8.22
CA GLY A 142 1.58 26.08 9.45
C GLY A 142 2.19 24.68 9.67
N VAL A 143 2.26 23.86 8.63
CA VAL A 143 2.88 22.54 8.70
C VAL A 143 4.38 22.67 8.50
N ALA A 144 5.16 22.27 9.51
CA ALA A 144 6.61 22.32 9.47
C ALA A 144 7.16 21.23 8.54
N ALA A 145 7.88 21.65 7.49
CA ALA A 145 8.49 20.76 6.52
C ALA A 145 9.86 21.27 6.08
N GLU A 146 10.67 20.40 5.52
CA GLU A 146 11.98 20.70 4.94
C GLU A 146 12.01 20.33 3.46
N GLY A 147 12.60 21.19 2.66
CA GLY A 147 12.70 21.02 1.20
C GLY A 147 11.96 22.11 0.42
N PRO A 148 11.86 21.95 -0.92
CA PRO A 148 12.34 20.83 -1.73
C PRO A 148 13.87 20.66 -1.71
N THR A 149 14.34 19.48 -1.34
CA THR A 149 15.76 19.13 -1.28
C THR A 149 16.12 18.19 -2.42
N PRO A 150 17.17 18.47 -3.23
CA PRO A 150 17.58 17.59 -4.30
C PRO A 150 18.15 16.27 -3.76
N GLY A 151 17.87 15.21 -4.49
CA GLY A 151 18.44 13.88 -4.29
C GLY A 151 18.89 13.28 -5.60
N SER A 152 19.84 12.36 -5.52
CA SER A 152 20.27 11.57 -6.68
C SER A 152 20.72 10.19 -6.25
N ARG A 153 20.71 9.25 -7.21
CA ARG A 153 21.19 7.89 -7.02
C ARG A 153 21.77 7.37 -8.32
N LYS A 154 22.99 6.83 -8.25
CA LYS A 154 23.60 6.12 -9.35
C LYS A 154 23.04 4.70 -9.40
N ARG A 155 22.63 4.28 -10.58
CA ARG A 155 22.15 2.94 -10.87
C ARG A 155 23.31 1.99 -11.17
N PRO A 156 23.08 0.67 -11.12
CA PRO A 156 24.10 -0.31 -11.52
C PRO A 156 24.57 -0.16 -12.98
N ASP A 157 23.72 0.31 -13.89
CA ASP A 157 24.05 0.59 -15.30
C ASP A 157 24.85 1.88 -15.52
N GLY A 158 25.11 2.64 -14.44
CA GLY A 158 25.86 3.89 -14.45
C GLY A 158 25.02 5.14 -14.68
N SER A 159 23.76 5.01 -15.05
CA SER A 159 22.83 6.14 -15.14
C SER A 159 22.54 6.76 -13.77
N VAL A 160 22.13 8.01 -13.73
CA VAL A 160 21.81 8.71 -12.48
C VAL A 160 20.36 9.14 -12.51
N LEU A 161 19.61 8.78 -11.47
CA LEU A 161 18.28 9.31 -11.22
C LEU A 161 18.39 10.57 -10.37
N HIS A 162 17.53 11.54 -10.68
CA HIS A 162 17.40 12.78 -9.95
C HIS A 162 15.95 12.99 -9.49
N TRP A 163 15.80 13.51 -8.28
CA TRP A 163 14.50 13.86 -7.70
C TRP A 163 14.65 15.01 -6.71
N LYS A 164 13.52 15.51 -6.23
CA LYS A 164 13.45 16.40 -5.07
C LYS A 164 12.53 15.78 -4.03
N THR A 165 12.74 16.08 -2.76
CA THR A 165 11.85 15.66 -1.68
C THR A 165 11.46 16.82 -0.77
N VAL A 166 10.24 16.76 -0.24
CA VAL A 166 9.80 17.53 0.92
C VAL A 166 9.50 16.56 2.03
N ASN A 167 10.10 16.79 3.20
CA ASN A 167 9.95 15.94 4.37
C ASN A 167 9.23 16.70 5.48
N LEU A 168 8.23 16.10 6.09
CA LEU A 168 7.57 16.67 7.25
C LEU A 168 8.49 16.56 8.46
N LYS A 169 8.53 17.59 9.33
CA LYS A 169 9.28 17.51 10.59
C LYS A 169 8.65 16.57 11.60
N ASP A 170 7.33 16.46 11.54
CA ASP A 170 6.56 15.47 12.27
C ASP A 170 5.78 14.63 11.26
N ASP A 171 6.28 13.44 11.00
CA ASP A 171 5.69 12.46 10.10
C ASP A 171 4.80 11.44 10.84
N ALA A 172 4.47 11.71 12.10
CA ALA A 172 3.71 10.82 12.97
C ALA A 172 4.32 9.39 13.00
N ASN A 173 5.64 9.29 13.14
CA ASN A 173 6.41 8.04 13.12
C ASN A 173 6.23 7.22 11.83
N GLY A 174 6.26 7.89 10.69
CA GLY A 174 6.15 7.29 9.36
C GLY A 174 4.72 7.06 8.89
N MET A 175 3.72 7.44 9.67
CA MET A 175 2.31 7.37 9.26
C MET A 175 1.98 8.38 8.15
N LEU A 176 2.59 9.56 8.18
CA LEU A 176 2.48 10.56 7.13
C LEU A 176 3.61 10.39 6.11
N PRO A 177 3.37 10.68 4.81
CA PRO A 177 4.38 10.49 3.78
C PRO A 177 5.44 11.58 3.80
N PHE A 178 6.59 11.28 3.22
CA PHE A 178 7.36 12.32 2.56
C PHE A 178 6.88 12.49 1.11
N PHE A 179 7.23 13.61 0.50
CA PHE A 179 6.81 13.90 -0.86
C PHE A 179 8.01 13.85 -1.81
N ILE A 180 7.78 13.31 -3.01
CA ILE A 180 8.81 13.14 -4.02
C ILE A 180 8.34 13.64 -5.39
N GLU A 181 9.24 14.29 -6.11
CA GLU A 181 9.08 14.71 -7.51
C GLU A 181 10.29 14.23 -8.29
N TRP A 182 10.06 13.36 -9.26
CA TRP A 182 11.10 12.86 -10.16
C TRP A 182 11.39 13.89 -11.23
N SER A 183 12.68 14.12 -11.52
CA SER A 183 13.08 15.01 -12.61
C SER A 183 12.60 14.45 -13.96
N ALA A 184 12.31 15.35 -14.90
CA ALA A 184 11.74 14.95 -16.19
C ALA A 184 12.66 14.05 -17.04
N ASP A 185 13.97 14.11 -16.79
CA ASP A 185 15.00 13.26 -17.41
C ASP A 185 15.24 11.94 -16.67
N SER A 186 14.55 11.73 -15.56
CA SER A 186 14.68 10.54 -14.73
C SER A 186 13.47 9.63 -14.90
N PRO A 187 13.62 8.45 -15.57
CA PRO A 187 12.53 7.50 -15.66
C PRO A 187 12.10 7.07 -14.25
N HIS A 188 10.78 6.97 -14.05
CA HIS A 188 10.24 6.54 -12.77
C HIS A 188 10.68 5.10 -12.45
N PRO A 189 11.14 4.79 -11.22
CA PRO A 189 11.70 3.47 -10.88
C PRO A 189 10.79 2.27 -11.19
N SER A 190 9.46 2.45 -11.18
CA SER A 190 8.54 1.37 -11.53
C SER A 190 8.61 0.92 -12.98
N SER A 191 9.23 1.72 -13.87
CA SER A 191 9.26 1.43 -15.31
C SER A 191 10.27 0.34 -15.68
N ASP A 192 11.29 0.14 -14.87
CA ASP A 192 12.40 -0.79 -15.11
C ASP A 192 12.72 -1.71 -13.92
N ALA A 193 12.10 -1.51 -12.77
CA ALA A 193 12.13 -2.50 -11.70
C ALA A 193 11.41 -3.79 -12.11
N PRO A 194 11.83 -4.97 -11.58
CA PRO A 194 11.15 -6.23 -11.85
C PRO A 194 9.64 -6.12 -11.66
N SER A 195 8.88 -6.56 -12.65
CA SER A 195 7.42 -6.58 -12.66
C SER A 195 6.87 -7.93 -12.21
N GLY A 196 5.55 -8.04 -12.06
CA GLY A 196 4.86 -9.27 -11.67
C GLY A 196 4.21 -9.19 -10.29
N CYS A 197 4.36 -8.05 -9.61
CA CYS A 197 3.63 -7.76 -8.39
C CYS A 197 2.62 -6.62 -8.59
N GLN A 198 1.58 -6.61 -7.75
CA GLN A 198 0.55 -5.57 -7.70
C GLN A 198 0.24 -5.22 -6.24
N LEU A 199 0.18 -3.94 -5.93
CA LEU A 199 -0.32 -3.48 -4.64
C LEU A 199 -1.85 -3.55 -4.63
N LEU A 200 -2.38 -4.44 -3.80
CA LEU A 200 -3.83 -4.65 -3.65
C LEU A 200 -4.43 -3.70 -2.62
N ARG A 201 -3.67 -3.40 -1.57
CA ARG A 201 -4.09 -2.56 -0.45
C ARG A 201 -2.90 -1.80 0.13
N PHE A 202 -3.12 -0.55 0.47
CA PHE A 202 -2.26 0.22 1.35
C PHE A 202 -3.14 1.14 2.19
N GLU A 203 -3.12 0.94 3.49
CA GLU A 203 -3.98 1.66 4.44
C GLU A 203 -3.21 2.10 5.68
N LEU A 204 -3.70 3.14 6.32
CA LEU A 204 -3.19 3.68 7.56
C LEU A 204 -4.15 3.29 8.68
N LEU A 205 -3.65 2.54 9.64
CA LEU A 205 -4.40 2.08 10.79
C LEU A 205 -4.10 2.99 11.99
N SER A 206 -5.13 3.44 12.70
CA SER A 206 -4.97 4.40 13.79
C SER A 206 -5.99 4.16 14.91
N PRO A 207 -5.63 4.42 16.18
CA PRO A 207 -6.61 4.46 17.26
C PRO A 207 -7.64 5.59 17.10
N ASP A 208 -7.28 6.67 16.39
CA ASP A 208 -8.17 7.77 16.01
C ASP A 208 -8.06 8.06 14.50
N PRO A 209 -8.80 7.31 13.65
CA PRO A 209 -8.79 7.54 12.20
C PRO A 209 -9.29 8.94 11.82
N ALA A 210 -10.20 9.54 12.59
CA ALA A 210 -10.73 10.86 12.27
C ALA A 210 -9.70 11.98 12.49
N ALA A 211 -8.86 11.87 13.51
CA ALA A 211 -7.75 12.78 13.70
C ALA A 211 -6.69 12.63 12.60
N LEU A 212 -6.37 11.40 12.21
CA LEU A 212 -5.42 11.13 11.13
C LEU A 212 -5.95 11.60 9.77
N ASP A 213 -7.25 11.45 9.50
CA ASP A 213 -7.90 11.94 8.27
C ASP A 213 -7.75 13.46 8.11
N LYS A 214 -7.88 14.22 9.21
CA LYS A 214 -7.65 15.66 9.19
C LYS A 214 -6.21 16.01 8.79
N GLN A 215 -5.22 15.27 9.30
CA GLN A 215 -3.82 15.48 8.94
C GLN A 215 -3.58 15.13 7.46
N ILE A 216 -4.07 14.00 6.98
CA ILE A 216 -3.98 13.58 5.58
C ILE A 216 -4.66 14.60 4.65
N THR A 217 -5.83 15.08 5.02
CA THR A 217 -6.57 16.12 4.25
C THR A 217 -5.80 17.44 4.21
N LEU A 218 -5.16 17.85 5.34
CA LEU A 218 -4.33 19.05 5.39
C LEU A 218 -3.13 18.97 4.43
N LEU A 219 -2.64 17.78 4.16
CA LEU A 219 -1.59 17.50 3.17
C LEU A 219 -2.12 17.40 1.73
N ASN A 220 -3.40 17.69 1.50
CA ASN A 220 -4.10 17.52 0.22
C ASN A 220 -4.04 16.08 -0.31
N LEU A 221 -4.07 15.11 0.60
CA LEU A 221 -4.06 13.69 0.30
C LEU A 221 -5.39 13.03 0.68
N LYS A 222 -5.58 11.84 0.12
CA LYS A 222 -6.61 10.87 0.54
C LYS A 222 -5.95 9.52 0.69
N ALA A 223 -6.20 8.84 1.79
CA ALA A 223 -5.70 7.50 2.04
C ALA A 223 -6.79 6.64 2.70
N PRO A 224 -6.82 5.34 2.45
CA PRO A 224 -7.65 4.41 3.21
C PRO A 224 -7.24 4.44 4.68
N LEU A 225 -8.21 4.57 5.57
CA LEU A 225 -8.03 4.65 7.01
C LEU A 225 -8.89 3.59 7.69
N ALA A 226 -8.34 2.92 8.69
CA ALA A 226 -9.09 1.98 9.51
C ALA A 226 -8.71 2.10 11.00
N LYS A 227 -9.61 1.63 11.87
CA LYS A 227 -9.38 1.65 13.31
C LYS A 227 -8.49 0.49 13.72
N ASN A 228 -7.46 0.79 14.50
CA ASN A 228 -6.57 -0.19 15.13
C ASN A 228 -6.08 0.37 16.48
N PRO A 229 -5.84 -0.45 17.51
CA PRO A 229 -5.33 0.02 18.81
C PRO A 229 -4.02 0.80 18.69
N ASP A 230 -3.13 0.38 17.80
CA ASP A 230 -1.83 0.99 17.59
C ASP A 230 -1.74 1.62 16.19
N PRO A 231 -1.04 2.78 16.03
CA PRO A 231 -0.74 3.33 14.71
C PRO A 231 0.09 2.35 13.89
N GLN A 232 -0.34 2.10 12.63
CA GLN A 232 0.34 1.12 11.78
C GLN A 232 0.10 1.42 10.30
N LEU A 233 1.13 1.27 9.47
CA LEU A 233 0.98 1.11 8.03
C LEU A 233 0.69 -0.35 7.72
N HIS A 234 -0.17 -0.61 6.76
CA HIS A 234 -0.49 -1.97 6.33
C HIS A 234 -0.56 -2.04 4.81
N ALA A 235 0.08 -3.05 4.23
CA ALA A 235 0.09 -3.28 2.79
C ALA A 235 -0.14 -4.74 2.45
N VAL A 236 -0.88 -4.98 1.36
CA VAL A 236 -1.04 -6.31 0.75
C VAL A 236 -0.55 -6.24 -0.69
N ILE A 237 0.49 -7.01 -1.00
CA ILE A 237 1.09 -7.10 -2.33
C ILE A 237 0.85 -8.51 -2.86
N SER A 238 0.27 -8.63 -4.07
CA SER A 238 0.16 -9.91 -4.76
C SER A 238 1.32 -10.13 -5.71
N GLY A 239 1.74 -11.37 -5.84
CA GLY A 239 2.67 -11.85 -6.85
C GLY A 239 2.22 -13.20 -7.38
N HIS A 240 2.98 -13.82 -8.28
CA HIS A 240 2.58 -15.09 -8.91
C HIS A 240 2.64 -16.29 -7.94
N LYS A 241 3.42 -16.23 -6.86
CA LYS A 241 3.51 -17.29 -5.84
C LYS A 241 2.48 -17.15 -4.72
N GLY A 242 2.03 -15.93 -4.46
CA GLY A 242 1.11 -15.66 -3.36
C GLY A 242 0.99 -14.18 -3.03
N LYS A 243 0.73 -13.90 -1.76
CA LYS A 243 0.60 -12.53 -1.25
C LYS A 243 1.59 -12.29 -0.13
N LEU A 244 2.18 -11.11 -0.15
CA LEU A 244 2.88 -10.53 1.00
C LEU A 244 1.90 -9.61 1.73
N ASP A 245 1.58 -9.96 2.97
CA ASP A 245 0.81 -9.17 3.91
C ASP A 245 1.78 -8.63 4.95
N VAL A 246 1.99 -7.31 5.00
CA VAL A 246 3.07 -6.69 5.78
C VAL A 246 2.62 -5.38 6.42
N ALA A 247 3.11 -5.15 7.64
CA ALA A 247 2.79 -3.97 8.42
C ALA A 247 4.05 -3.25 8.97
N SER A 248 3.89 -2.07 9.59
CA SER A 248 4.97 -1.33 10.26
C SER A 248 5.19 -1.76 11.70
#